data_12b5eb3ef5a6d98546802818dbce15ca
#
_entry.id   12b5eb3ef5a6d98546802818dbce15ca
#
_cell.length_a   1.000
_cell.length_b   1.000
_cell.length_c   1.000
_cell.angle_alpha   90.00
_cell.angle_beta   90.00
_cell.angle_gamma   90.00
#
_symmetry.space_group_name_H-M   'P 1'
#
loop_
_entity.id
_entity.type
_entity.pdbx_description
1 polymer ?
#
loop_
_entity_poly.entity_id
_entity_poly.type
_entity_poly.pdbx_seq_one_letter_code
_entity_poly.pdbx_strand_id
1 'polypeptide(L)'
;SVAWLHHKGHNKHHWEWWTDFSDDGKIIANKIPLKYVIEMVCDWIGAGKTYSKEKWTEEEPLKYYIKVRGGRYFHPETEKLILDLLNVIKDFGLESFHKKCRILLKQEKQNE
;
A
#
# COMPACT_ATOMS: atom_id res chain seq x y z
N SER A 1 19.63 -6.85 -7.90
CA SER A 1 20.05 -6.47 -9.27
C SER A 1 20.10 -4.96 -9.43
N VAL A 2 20.82 -4.48 -10.41
CA VAL A 2 20.91 -3.05 -10.73
C VAL A 2 19.53 -2.50 -11.11
N ALA A 3 18.75 -3.25 -11.88
CA ALA A 3 17.40 -2.86 -12.29
C ALA A 3 16.47 -2.69 -11.08
N TRP A 4 16.58 -3.58 -10.10
CA TRP A 4 15.78 -3.52 -8.88
C TRP A 4 16.14 -2.28 -8.05
N LEU A 5 17.43 -2.00 -7.87
CA LEU A 5 17.88 -0.83 -7.12
C LEU A 5 17.42 0.47 -7.78
N HIS A 6 17.47 0.53 -9.11
CA HIS A 6 16.99 1.67 -9.85
C HIS A 6 15.47 1.85 -9.67
N HIS A 7 14.70 0.78 -9.80
CA HIS A 7 13.25 0.77 -9.59
C HIS A 7 12.89 1.24 -8.19
N LYS A 8 13.54 0.68 -7.18
CA LYS A 8 13.33 1.07 -5.78
C LYS A 8 13.56 2.57 -5.59
N GLY A 9 14.64 3.11 -6.16
CA GLY A 9 15.03 4.50 -6.01
C GLY A 9 14.09 5.49 -6.67
N HIS A 10 13.19 5.04 -7.58
CA HIS A 10 12.30 5.92 -8.33
C HIS A 10 10.82 5.66 -8.07
N ASN A 11 10.47 4.71 -7.20
CA ASN A 11 9.08 4.28 -7.03
C ASN A 11 8.59 4.49 -5.60
N LYS A 12 8.00 5.66 -5.35
CA LYS A 12 7.56 6.06 -4.01
C LYS A 12 6.33 5.31 -3.50
N HIS A 13 5.63 4.54 -4.33
CA HIS A 13 4.54 3.71 -3.85
C HIS A 13 4.98 2.28 -3.45
N HIS A 14 6.29 2.03 -3.47
CA HIS A 14 6.85 0.78 -2.94
C HIS A 14 7.31 0.98 -1.50
N TRP A 15 7.04 -0.01 -0.64
CA TRP A 15 7.30 0.12 0.80
C TRP A 15 8.78 0.37 1.11
N GLU A 16 9.70 -0.16 0.28
CA GLU A 16 11.15 -0.04 0.49
C GLU A 16 11.64 1.40 0.42
N TRP A 17 10.98 2.25 -0.36
CA TRP A 17 11.32 3.68 -0.45
C TRP A 17 11.29 4.34 0.92
N TRP A 18 10.38 3.89 1.80
CA TRP A 18 10.09 4.51 3.09
C TRP A 18 10.79 3.84 4.27
N THR A 19 11.77 2.97 3.99
CA THR A 19 12.59 2.32 5.02
C THR A 19 13.97 2.96 5.09
N ASP A 20 14.56 2.92 6.28
CA ASP A 20 15.88 3.44 6.55
C ASP A 20 16.57 2.54 7.57
N PHE A 21 17.84 2.81 7.86
CA PHE A 21 18.59 2.10 8.87
C PHE A 21 18.99 3.04 9.99
N SER A 22 18.80 2.60 11.23
CA SER A 22 19.33 3.31 12.39
C SER A 22 20.81 3.04 12.54
N ASP A 23 21.47 3.82 13.41
CA ASP A 23 22.92 3.68 13.67
C ASP A 23 23.30 2.29 14.18
N ASP A 24 22.36 1.58 14.83
CA ASP A 24 22.59 0.22 15.34
C ASP A 24 22.22 -0.86 14.30
N GLY A 25 21.96 -0.49 13.07
CA GLY A 25 21.67 -1.41 11.96
C GLY A 25 20.23 -1.93 11.91
N LYS A 26 19.33 -1.40 12.73
CA LYS A 26 17.92 -1.79 12.69
C LYS A 26 17.18 -1.07 11.57
N ILE A 27 16.18 -1.74 11.01
CA ILE A 27 15.33 -1.14 9.97
C ILE A 27 14.31 -0.22 10.61
N ILE A 28 14.23 1.00 10.09
CA ILE A 28 13.23 1.99 10.48
C ILE A 28 12.21 2.09 9.37
N ALA A 29 10.92 1.93 9.72
CA ALA A 29 9.82 2.13 8.78
C ALA A 29 9.24 3.53 9.00
N ASN A 30 9.34 4.37 7.99
CA ASN A 30 8.76 5.72 8.01
C ASN A 30 7.31 5.67 7.54
N LYS A 31 6.52 6.63 8.03
CA LYS A 31 5.12 6.75 7.60
C LYS A 31 5.06 7.12 6.12
N ILE A 32 4.28 6.36 5.36
CA ILE A 32 4.08 6.60 3.94
C ILE A 32 2.97 7.63 3.75
N PRO A 33 3.19 8.71 2.98
CA PRO A 33 2.13 9.68 2.69
C PRO A 33 0.92 9.00 2.05
N LEU A 34 -0.28 9.50 2.37
CA LEU A 34 -1.56 8.94 1.93
C LEU A 34 -1.59 8.66 0.42
N LYS A 35 -1.15 9.61 -0.39
CA LYS A 35 -1.11 9.46 -1.85
C LYS A 35 -0.40 8.18 -2.27
N TYR A 36 0.76 7.92 -1.67
CA TYR A 36 1.58 6.77 -2.06
C TYR A 36 1.03 5.45 -1.49
N VAL A 37 0.35 5.49 -0.35
CA VAL A 37 -0.38 4.32 0.16
C VAL A 37 -1.48 3.93 -0.83
N ILE A 38 -2.25 4.90 -1.30
CA ILE A 38 -3.32 4.66 -2.28
C ILE A 38 -2.74 4.10 -3.57
N GLU A 39 -1.65 4.68 -4.09
CA GLU A 39 -0.97 4.18 -5.29
C GLU A 39 -0.49 2.74 -5.11
N MET A 40 0.06 2.41 -3.94
CA MET A 40 0.53 1.07 -3.63
C MET A 40 -0.62 0.07 -3.63
N VAL A 41 -1.74 0.40 -2.99
CA VAL A 41 -2.92 -0.47 -2.96
C VAL A 41 -3.50 -0.65 -4.36
N CYS A 42 -3.57 0.41 -5.15
CA CYS A 42 -4.01 0.33 -6.55
C CYS A 42 -3.09 -0.56 -7.39
N ASP A 43 -1.78 -0.49 -7.15
CA ASP A 43 -0.81 -1.35 -7.83
C ASP A 43 -1.07 -2.83 -7.49
N TRP A 44 -1.34 -3.14 -6.23
CA TRP A 44 -1.68 -4.50 -5.81
C TRP A 44 -2.97 -5.00 -6.46
N ILE A 45 -3.98 -4.14 -6.57
CA ILE A 45 -5.24 -4.48 -7.24
C ILE A 45 -4.98 -4.81 -8.71
N GLY A 46 -4.25 -3.95 -9.41
CA GLY A 46 -3.93 -4.13 -10.82
C GLY A 46 -3.12 -5.39 -11.08
N ALA A 47 -2.09 -5.63 -10.28
CA ALA A 47 -1.26 -6.82 -10.39
C ALA A 47 -2.07 -8.09 -10.10
N GLY A 48 -2.92 -8.06 -9.06
CA GLY A 48 -3.78 -9.18 -8.69
C GLY A 48 -4.78 -9.53 -9.79
N LYS A 49 -5.41 -8.52 -10.39
CA LYS A 49 -6.34 -8.74 -11.51
C LYS A 49 -5.64 -9.33 -12.74
N THR A 50 -4.43 -8.85 -13.02
CA THR A 50 -3.63 -9.36 -14.14
C THR A 50 -3.24 -10.83 -13.92
N TYR A 51 -2.87 -11.17 -12.69
CA TYR A 51 -2.44 -12.52 -12.33
C TYR A 51 -3.62 -13.50 -12.23
N SER A 52 -4.67 -13.13 -11.53
CA SER A 52 -5.80 -14.02 -11.23
C SER A 52 -6.92 -13.98 -12.28
N LYS A 53 -6.96 -12.92 -13.08
CA LYS A 53 -7.97 -12.73 -14.14
C LYS A 53 -9.40 -12.91 -13.61
N GLU A 54 -10.16 -13.86 -14.17
CA GLU A 54 -11.55 -14.12 -13.80
C GLU A 54 -11.73 -14.61 -12.36
N LYS A 55 -10.68 -15.15 -11.76
CA LYS A 55 -10.70 -15.66 -10.39
C LYS A 55 -10.45 -14.56 -9.34
N TRP A 56 -10.12 -13.34 -9.77
CA TRP A 56 -9.89 -12.24 -8.86
C TRP A 56 -11.20 -11.89 -8.13
N THR A 57 -11.08 -11.67 -6.81
CA THR A 57 -12.20 -11.19 -5.98
C THR A 57 -11.73 -10.05 -5.10
N GLU A 58 -12.66 -9.33 -4.50
CA GLU A 58 -12.38 -8.24 -3.59
C GLU A 58 -11.61 -8.65 -2.32
N GLU A 59 -11.55 -9.95 -2.03
CA GLU A 59 -10.75 -10.48 -0.92
C GLU A 59 -9.27 -10.58 -1.25
N GLU A 60 -8.93 -10.61 -2.54
CA GLU A 60 -7.56 -10.86 -2.99
C GLU A 60 -6.53 -9.84 -2.48
N PRO A 61 -6.82 -8.52 -2.49
CA PRO A 61 -5.83 -7.57 -1.98
C PRO A 61 -5.48 -7.78 -0.51
N LEU A 62 -6.48 -8.07 0.33
CA LEU A 62 -6.24 -8.34 1.76
C LEU A 62 -5.46 -9.64 1.96
N LYS A 63 -5.81 -10.69 1.24
CA LYS A 63 -5.08 -11.97 1.30
C LYS A 63 -3.61 -11.79 0.90
N TYR A 64 -3.38 -11.04 -0.17
CA TYR A 64 -2.02 -10.74 -0.62
C TYR A 64 -1.22 -10.02 0.46
N TYR A 65 -1.79 -8.97 1.06
CA TYR A 65 -1.12 -8.20 2.09
C TYR A 65 -0.77 -9.06 3.31
N ILE A 66 -1.71 -9.86 3.79
CA ILE A 66 -1.49 -10.76 4.93
C ILE A 66 -0.36 -11.75 4.63
N LYS A 67 -0.29 -12.24 3.40
CA LYS A 67 0.75 -13.18 2.97
C LYS A 67 2.14 -12.56 2.96
N VAL A 68 2.27 -11.31 2.50
CA VAL A 68 3.58 -10.69 2.27
C VAL A 68 4.06 -9.79 3.40
N ARG A 69 3.17 -9.39 4.31
CA ARG A 69 3.49 -8.40 5.36
C ARG A 69 4.64 -8.81 6.26
N GLY A 70 4.84 -10.10 6.48
CA GLY A 70 5.90 -10.64 7.34
C GLY A 70 7.32 -10.34 6.85
N GLY A 71 7.48 -10.09 5.56
CA GLY A 71 8.78 -9.72 4.97
C GLY A 71 8.91 -8.24 4.65
N ARG A 72 7.97 -7.43 5.11
CA ARG A 72 7.95 -5.99 4.83
C ARG A 72 7.87 -5.19 6.12
N TYR A 73 8.34 -3.94 6.03
CA TYR A 73 8.42 -3.05 7.19
C TYR A 73 7.54 -1.83 6.96
N PHE A 74 6.45 -1.73 7.71
CA PHE A 74 5.52 -0.60 7.64
C PHE A 74 5.41 0.09 8.99
N HIS A 75 5.35 1.42 8.94
CA HIS A 75 5.00 2.20 10.13
C HIS A 75 3.60 1.79 10.60
N PRO A 76 3.34 1.70 11.93
CA PRO A 76 2.03 1.27 12.43
C PRO A 76 0.84 2.05 11.89
N GLU A 77 0.95 3.36 11.72
CA GLU A 77 -0.13 4.17 11.15
C GLU A 77 -0.34 3.87 9.66
N THR A 78 0.73 3.58 8.94
CA THR A 78 0.65 3.16 7.54
C THR A 78 -0.06 1.81 7.43
N GLU A 79 0.30 0.84 8.28
CA GLU A 79 -0.35 -0.47 8.29
C GLU A 79 -1.84 -0.34 8.60
N LYS A 80 -2.20 0.49 9.57
CA LYS A 80 -3.60 0.71 9.90
C LYS A 80 -4.39 1.23 8.69
N LEU A 81 -3.83 2.21 7.98
CA LEU A 81 -4.45 2.76 6.79
C LEU A 81 -4.58 1.71 5.68
N ILE A 82 -3.53 0.93 5.45
CA ILE A 82 -3.56 -0.16 4.47
C ILE A 82 -4.70 -1.14 4.79
N LEU A 83 -4.77 -1.60 6.03
CA LEU A 83 -5.80 -2.55 6.46
C LEU A 83 -7.21 -1.96 6.34
N ASP A 84 -7.39 -0.69 6.71
CA ASP A 84 -8.68 -0.02 6.55
C ASP A 84 -9.11 0.00 5.08
N LEU A 85 -8.21 0.36 4.16
CA LEU A 85 -8.51 0.40 2.73
C LEU A 85 -8.79 -0.99 2.17
N LEU A 86 -8.00 -1.99 2.56
CA LEU A 86 -8.19 -3.37 2.08
C LEU A 86 -9.50 -3.96 2.59
N ASN A 87 -9.91 -3.63 3.81
CA ASN A 87 -11.18 -4.07 4.35
C ASN A 87 -12.38 -3.37 3.68
N VAL A 88 -12.23 -2.10 3.29
CA VAL A 88 -13.26 -1.41 2.49
C VAL A 88 -13.46 -2.13 1.16
N ILE A 89 -12.37 -2.51 0.49
CA ILE A 89 -12.46 -3.26 -0.78
C ILE A 89 -13.19 -4.58 -0.54
N LYS A 90 -12.78 -5.34 0.47
CA LYS A 90 -13.36 -6.65 0.76
C LYS A 90 -14.84 -6.58 1.09
N ASP A 91 -15.24 -5.62 1.93
CA ASP A 91 -16.61 -5.55 2.46
C ASP A 91 -17.55 -4.76 1.59
N PHE A 92 -17.06 -3.78 0.84
CA PHE A 92 -17.90 -2.82 0.10
C PHE A 92 -17.55 -2.66 -1.38
N GLY A 93 -16.42 -3.23 -1.84
CA GLY A 93 -16.05 -3.22 -3.24
C GLY A 93 -15.17 -2.05 -3.67
N LEU A 94 -14.73 -2.09 -4.93
CA LEU A 94 -13.79 -1.11 -5.48
C LEU A 94 -14.39 0.29 -5.60
N GLU A 95 -15.67 0.39 -5.91
CA GLU A 95 -16.32 1.71 -6.02
C GLU A 95 -16.27 2.44 -4.67
N SER A 96 -16.60 1.74 -3.59
CA SER A 96 -16.52 2.29 -2.23
C SER A 96 -15.07 2.64 -1.84
N PHE A 97 -14.11 1.83 -2.26
CA PHE A 97 -12.70 2.13 -2.08
C PHE A 97 -12.32 3.44 -2.78
N HIS A 98 -12.72 3.64 -4.02
CA HIS A 98 -12.43 4.87 -4.76
C HIS A 98 -13.06 6.10 -4.07
N LYS A 99 -14.27 5.99 -3.60
CA LYS A 99 -14.94 7.07 -2.85
C LYS A 99 -14.19 7.39 -1.56
N LYS A 100 -13.79 6.37 -0.82
CA LYS A 100 -13.03 6.53 0.42
C LYS A 100 -11.70 7.24 0.16
N CYS A 101 -10.98 6.85 -0.89
CA CYS A 101 -9.72 7.49 -1.25
C CYS A 101 -9.90 8.97 -1.55
N ARG A 102 -10.93 9.33 -2.31
CA ARG A 102 -11.22 10.74 -2.61
C ARG A 102 -11.53 11.54 -1.37
N ILE A 103 -12.30 10.97 -0.45
CA ILE A 103 -12.62 11.61 0.83
C ILE A 103 -11.36 11.87 1.64
N LEU A 104 -10.50 10.85 1.77
CA LEU A 104 -9.26 10.96 2.54
C LEU A 104 -8.30 12.00 1.95
N LEU A 105 -8.15 12.01 0.62
CA LEU A 105 -7.28 12.98 -0.05
C LEU A 105 -7.81 14.41 0.12
N LYS A 106 -9.12 14.58 0.06
CA LYS A 106 -9.74 15.89 0.27
C LYS A 106 -9.56 16.37 1.71
N GLN A 107 -9.72 15.48 2.68
CA GLN A 107 -9.51 15.80 4.10
C GLN A 107 -8.07 16.21 4.37
N GLU A 108 -7.10 15.50 3.80
CA GLU A 108 -5.68 15.82 3.94
C GLU A 108 -5.38 17.21 3.38
N LYS A 109 -5.92 17.53 2.21
CA LYS A 109 -5.74 18.84 1.58
C LYS A 109 -6.33 19.96 2.42
N GLN A 110 -7.46 19.74 3.07
CA GLN A 110 -8.10 20.73 3.94
C GLN A 110 -7.30 21.01 5.22
N ASN A 111 -6.48 20.05 5.64
CA ASN A 111 -5.69 20.15 6.87
C ASN A 111 -4.27 20.70 6.64
N GLU A 112 -3.93 21.07 5.40
CA GLU A 112 -2.65 21.69 5.08
C GLU A 112 -2.60 23.16 5.50
#